data_8565b8be78c4574298a588da043c1a1b
#
_entry.id   8565b8be78c4574298a588da043c1a1b
#
_cell.length_a   1.000
_cell.length_b   1.000
_cell.length_c   1.000
_cell.angle_alpha   90.00
_cell.angle_beta   90.00
_cell.angle_gamma   90.00
#
_symmetry.space_group_name_H-M   'P 1'
#
loop_
_entity.id
_entity.type
_entity.pdbx_description
1 polymer ?
#
loop_
_entity_poly.entity_id
_entity_poly.type
_entity_poly.pdbx_seq_one_letter_code
_entity_poly.pdbx_strand_id
1 'polypeptide(L)'
;NKGGITEVSKIYDVIVLGAGPAGLAAGLYAGRSRLSVLILEKGQDGGQIAITDEIENYPGQIVEGESGPSLIARMTAQAEKFGAERVSDTITEVSLEGEVKVLKSAKAEYQARNVIIATGAHSRPIGCKGEAEFTGKGVSYCATCDANFFEDFEVYVVGGGDSAVEE
;
A
#
# COMPACT_ATOMS: atom_id res chain seq x y z
N ASN A 1 -22.81 38.65 0.90
CA ASN A 1 -21.57 38.53 0.11
C ASN A 1 -20.38 38.40 1.05
N LYS A 2 -20.03 37.18 1.46
CA LYS A 2 -18.74 36.89 2.03
C LYS A 2 -17.96 36.16 0.95
N GLY A 3 -17.04 36.88 0.30
CA GLY A 3 -16.07 36.30 -0.60
C GLY A 3 -15.23 35.30 0.19
N GLY A 4 -15.44 34.00 -0.07
CA GLY A 4 -14.56 32.98 0.39
C GLY A 4 -13.19 33.22 -0.25
N ILE A 5 -12.18 33.44 0.57
CA ILE A 5 -10.79 33.30 0.17
C ILE A 5 -10.65 31.84 -0.21
N THR A 6 -10.54 31.55 -1.49
CA THR A 6 -10.13 30.22 -1.98
C THR A 6 -8.71 30.00 -1.43
N GLU A 7 -8.59 29.17 -0.42
CA GLU A 7 -7.29 28.65 0.00
C GLU A 7 -6.59 28.12 -1.24
N VAL A 8 -5.44 28.70 -1.57
CA VAL A 8 -4.62 28.20 -2.68
C VAL A 8 -4.22 26.79 -2.29
N SER A 9 -4.79 25.81 -2.96
CA SER A 9 -4.47 24.40 -2.69
C SER A 9 -2.97 24.19 -2.89
N LYS A 10 -2.32 23.60 -1.89
CA LYS A 10 -0.88 23.29 -1.93
C LYS A 10 -0.61 22.36 -3.11
N ILE A 11 0.32 22.75 -3.99
CA ILE A 11 0.80 21.88 -5.05
C ILE A 11 2.01 21.11 -4.50
N TYR A 12 1.90 19.79 -4.40
CA TYR A 12 3.00 18.93 -3.99
C TYR A 12 3.95 18.65 -5.16
N ASP A 13 5.21 18.41 -4.86
CA ASP A 13 6.16 17.94 -5.88
C ASP A 13 5.79 16.50 -6.31
N VAL A 14 5.38 15.68 -5.33
CA VAL A 14 4.98 14.28 -5.55
C VAL A 14 3.77 13.94 -4.67
N ILE A 15 2.76 13.33 -5.29
CA ILE A 15 1.72 12.58 -4.58
C ILE A 15 1.94 11.10 -4.86
N VAL A 16 1.93 10.28 -3.80
CA VAL A 16 1.99 8.83 -3.87
C VAL A 16 0.62 8.26 -3.54
N LEU A 17 0.08 7.45 -4.43
CA LEU A 17 -1.18 6.72 -4.22
C LEU A 17 -0.89 5.32 -3.69
N GLY A 18 -1.25 5.10 -2.45
CA GLY A 18 -1.04 3.86 -1.71
C GLY A 18 0.10 3.94 -0.70
N ALA A 19 -0.15 3.45 0.52
CA ALA A 19 0.80 3.37 1.63
C ALA A 19 1.23 1.92 1.93
N GLY A 20 1.29 1.08 0.91
CA GLY A 20 2.00 -0.20 0.95
C GLY A 20 3.51 0.01 0.95
N PRO A 21 4.33 -1.06 1.01
CA PRO A 21 5.79 -0.96 1.03
C PRO A 21 6.36 -0.13 -0.11
N ALA A 22 5.82 -0.27 -1.32
CA ALA A 22 6.25 0.50 -2.48
C ALA A 22 5.99 2.00 -2.32
N GLY A 23 4.78 2.36 -1.85
CA GLY A 23 4.42 3.77 -1.63
C GLY A 23 5.19 4.41 -0.49
N LEU A 24 5.40 3.69 0.62
CA LEU A 24 6.20 4.16 1.74
C LEU A 24 7.67 4.34 1.35
N ALA A 25 8.23 3.42 0.57
CA ALA A 25 9.59 3.56 0.02
C ALA A 25 9.70 4.78 -0.91
N ALA A 26 8.72 4.96 -1.80
CA ALA A 26 8.68 6.14 -2.68
C ALA A 26 8.60 7.44 -1.88
N GLY A 27 7.72 7.50 -0.88
CA GLY A 27 7.58 8.66 0.02
C GLY A 27 8.86 8.96 0.78
N LEU A 28 9.52 7.93 1.31
CA LEU A 28 10.80 8.06 2.00
C LEU A 28 11.86 8.73 1.10
N TYR A 29 12.06 8.19 -0.10
CA TYR A 29 13.13 8.71 -0.98
C TYR A 29 12.80 10.07 -1.56
N ALA A 30 11.54 10.35 -1.88
CA ALA A 30 11.12 11.68 -2.29
C ALA A 30 11.34 12.72 -1.17
N GLY A 31 10.97 12.38 0.08
CA GLY A 31 11.25 13.21 1.25
C GLY A 31 12.74 13.43 1.49
N ARG A 32 13.57 12.39 1.37
CA ARG A 32 15.03 12.52 1.46
C ARG A 32 15.61 13.43 0.38
N SER A 33 14.97 13.50 -0.77
CA SER A 33 15.31 14.42 -1.86
C SER A 33 14.80 15.85 -1.62
N ARG A 34 14.22 16.12 -0.44
CA ARG A 34 13.64 17.41 -0.04
C ARG A 34 12.47 17.87 -0.92
N LEU A 35 11.78 16.95 -1.54
CA LEU A 35 10.53 17.22 -2.23
C LEU A 35 9.37 17.29 -1.23
N SER A 36 8.37 18.11 -1.53
CA SER A 36 7.10 18.09 -0.81
C SER A 36 6.31 16.88 -1.24
N VAL A 37 6.02 15.96 -0.30
CA VAL A 37 5.43 14.65 -0.58
C VAL A 37 4.14 14.46 0.21
N LEU A 38 3.10 13.99 -0.47
CA LEU A 38 1.87 13.53 0.14
C LEU A 38 1.65 12.06 -0.23
N ILE A 39 1.43 11.22 0.78
CA ILE A 39 1.00 9.83 0.60
C ILE A 39 -0.49 9.76 0.89
N LEU A 40 -1.27 9.26 -0.08
CA LEU A 40 -2.71 9.07 0.05
C LEU A 40 -3.02 7.58 0.15
N GLU A 41 -3.67 7.17 1.24
CA GLU A 41 -4.08 5.79 1.47
C GLU A 41 -5.56 5.73 1.83
N LYS A 42 -6.32 4.85 1.18
CA LYS A 42 -7.76 4.69 1.43
C LYS A 42 -8.10 3.98 2.73
N GLY A 43 -7.18 3.16 3.23
CA GLY A 43 -7.38 2.30 4.38
C GLY A 43 -6.25 2.37 5.39
N GLN A 44 -5.85 1.21 5.85
CA GLN A 44 -4.69 1.02 6.72
C GLN A 44 -3.41 0.95 5.88
N ASP A 45 -2.32 1.50 6.42
CA ASP A 45 -1.01 1.38 5.78
C ASP A 45 -0.55 -0.07 5.72
N GLY A 46 0.23 -0.39 4.68
CA GLY A 46 0.89 -1.67 4.54
C GLY A 46 0.32 -2.58 3.45
N GLY A 47 -0.90 -2.33 2.99
CA GLY A 47 -1.51 -3.17 1.96
C GLY A 47 -1.56 -4.64 2.42
N GLN A 48 -1.11 -5.57 1.58
CA GLN A 48 -1.15 -7.01 1.90
C GLN A 48 -0.22 -7.41 3.05
N ILE A 49 0.89 -6.71 3.25
CA ILE A 49 1.80 -6.99 4.37
C ILE A 49 1.15 -6.70 5.73
N ALA A 50 0.22 -5.76 5.80
CA ALA A 50 -0.45 -5.40 7.05
C ALA A 50 -1.25 -6.56 7.70
N ILE A 51 -1.56 -7.59 6.94
CA ILE A 51 -2.30 -8.78 7.41
C ILE A 51 -1.42 -10.02 7.61
N THR A 52 -0.10 -9.88 7.45
CA THR A 52 0.86 -10.98 7.61
C THR A 52 1.33 -11.03 9.06
N ASP A 53 1.13 -12.17 9.71
CA ASP A 53 1.47 -12.33 11.13
C ASP A 53 2.98 -12.37 11.37
N GLU A 54 3.74 -12.99 10.50
CA GLU A 54 5.19 -13.12 10.60
C GLU A 54 5.88 -12.86 9.26
N ILE A 55 6.95 -12.07 9.29
CA ILE A 55 7.78 -11.73 8.14
C ILE A 55 9.15 -12.37 8.32
N GLU A 56 9.53 -13.27 7.43
CA GLU A 56 10.83 -13.95 7.47
C GLU A 56 11.74 -13.60 6.29
N ASN A 57 11.16 -13.09 5.20
CA ASN A 57 11.82 -12.95 3.90
C ASN A 57 12.10 -11.49 3.50
N TYR A 58 12.06 -10.54 4.44
CA TYR A 58 12.41 -9.15 4.18
C TYR A 58 13.81 -8.81 4.73
N PRO A 59 14.83 -8.60 3.88
CA PRO A 59 16.16 -8.25 4.35
C PRO A 59 16.15 -6.92 5.12
N GLY A 60 16.66 -6.93 6.35
CA GLY A 60 16.66 -5.77 7.23
C GLY A 60 15.49 -5.73 8.23
N GLN A 61 14.69 -6.78 8.27
CA GLN A 61 13.72 -6.97 9.36
C GLN A 61 14.39 -7.27 10.72
N ILE A 62 13.60 -7.22 11.76
CA ILE A 62 14.02 -7.73 13.09
C ILE A 62 14.01 -9.26 13.01
N VAL A 63 15.11 -9.89 13.43
CA VAL A 63 15.35 -11.33 13.23
C VAL A 63 14.32 -12.23 13.92
N GLU A 64 13.72 -11.77 15.01
CA GLU A 64 12.70 -12.53 15.74
C GLU A 64 11.45 -11.67 15.92
N GLY A 65 10.29 -12.23 15.56
CA GLY A 65 8.98 -11.65 15.82
C GLY A 65 8.62 -10.41 15.02
N GLU A 66 9.18 -10.24 13.82
CA GLU A 66 8.73 -9.18 12.92
C GLU A 66 7.38 -9.54 12.32
N SER A 67 6.36 -8.76 12.63
CA SER A 67 5.05 -8.86 11.97
C SER A 67 4.92 -7.84 10.84
N GLY A 68 3.99 -8.11 9.90
CA GLY A 68 3.67 -7.14 8.87
C GLY A 68 3.31 -5.77 9.44
N PRO A 69 2.41 -5.65 10.43
CA PRO A 69 2.09 -4.38 11.06
C PRO A 69 3.31 -3.69 11.68
N SER A 70 4.23 -4.42 12.33
CA SER A 70 5.41 -3.82 12.96
C SER A 70 6.40 -3.29 11.91
N LEU A 71 6.63 -4.04 10.85
CA LEU A 71 7.44 -3.61 9.71
C LEU A 71 6.89 -2.33 9.07
N ILE A 72 5.58 -2.32 8.79
CA ILE A 72 4.92 -1.17 8.19
C ILE A 72 4.99 0.06 9.09
N ALA A 73 4.77 -0.09 10.39
CA ALA A 73 4.88 1.02 11.33
C ALA A 73 6.27 1.66 11.30
N ARG A 74 7.33 0.85 11.19
CA ARG A 74 8.70 1.36 11.03
C ARG A 74 8.92 2.06 9.69
N MET A 75 8.36 1.52 8.59
CA MET A 75 8.46 2.15 7.28
C MET A 75 7.72 3.49 7.23
N THR A 76 6.52 3.55 7.80
CA THR A 76 5.72 4.79 7.91
C THR A 76 6.47 5.85 8.71
N ALA A 77 6.95 5.51 9.91
CA ALA A 77 7.71 6.41 10.75
C ALA A 77 8.99 6.91 10.04
N GLN A 78 9.61 6.07 9.23
CA GLN A 78 10.79 6.45 8.45
C GLN A 78 10.45 7.45 7.34
N ALA A 79 9.34 7.25 6.62
CA ALA A 79 8.88 8.19 5.60
C ALA A 79 8.49 9.56 6.20
N GLU A 80 7.73 9.55 7.30
CA GLU A 80 7.33 10.76 8.03
C GLU A 80 8.52 11.53 8.59
N LYS A 81 9.54 10.84 9.11
CA LYS A 81 10.78 11.46 9.60
C LYS A 81 11.46 12.33 8.53
N PHE A 82 11.32 11.98 7.27
CA PHE A 82 11.87 12.75 6.15
C PHE A 82 10.85 13.69 5.49
N GLY A 83 9.72 13.96 6.15
CA GLY A 83 8.77 14.98 5.78
C GLY A 83 7.68 14.54 4.80
N ALA A 84 7.51 13.24 4.57
CA ALA A 84 6.34 12.77 3.85
C ALA A 84 5.08 12.99 4.70
N GLU A 85 4.12 13.73 4.16
CA GLU A 85 2.80 13.89 4.75
C GLU A 85 1.94 12.67 4.39
N ARG A 86 1.09 12.23 5.30
CA ARG A 86 0.16 11.13 5.06
C ARG A 86 -1.27 11.56 5.33
N VAL A 87 -2.17 11.25 4.40
CA VAL A 87 -3.61 11.51 4.54
C VAL A 87 -4.39 10.24 4.19
N SER A 88 -5.36 9.90 5.07
CA SER A 88 -6.30 8.81 4.80
C SER A 88 -7.47 9.35 4.00
N ASP A 89 -7.48 9.06 2.71
CA ASP A 89 -8.56 9.45 1.80
C ASP A 89 -8.66 8.50 0.60
N THR A 90 -9.86 8.38 0.05
CA THR A 90 -10.13 7.53 -1.11
C THR A 90 -10.22 8.37 -2.36
N ILE A 91 -9.24 8.25 -3.24
CA ILE A 91 -9.25 8.95 -4.52
C ILE A 91 -10.18 8.21 -5.49
N THR A 92 -11.10 8.95 -6.08
CA THR A 92 -12.12 8.44 -7.00
C THR A 92 -11.94 8.93 -8.43
N GLU A 93 -11.20 10.01 -8.60
CA GLU A 93 -10.94 10.64 -9.90
C GLU A 93 -9.50 11.10 -9.98
N VAL A 94 -8.87 10.94 -11.14
CA VAL A 94 -7.53 11.47 -11.40
C VAL A 94 -7.49 12.12 -12.78
N SER A 95 -6.81 13.27 -12.86
CA SER A 95 -6.42 13.90 -14.11
C SER A 95 -4.90 14.00 -14.12
N LEU A 96 -4.24 13.17 -14.93
CA LEU A 96 -2.79 13.01 -14.95
C LEU A 96 -2.10 13.72 -16.10
N GLU A 97 -2.86 14.43 -16.91
CA GLU A 97 -2.36 15.24 -18.02
C GLU A 97 -1.95 16.64 -17.54
N GLY A 98 -1.12 17.29 -18.34
CA GLY A 98 -0.67 18.65 -18.08
C GLY A 98 0.47 18.73 -17.04
N GLU A 99 0.85 19.94 -16.68
CA GLU A 99 1.94 20.21 -15.75
C GLU A 99 1.56 19.90 -14.29
N VAL A 100 0.33 20.22 -13.91
CA VAL A 100 -0.22 19.94 -12.57
C VAL A 100 -1.26 18.83 -12.69
N LYS A 101 -1.01 17.73 -11.97
CA LYS A 101 -1.92 16.59 -11.85
C LYS A 101 -2.93 16.86 -10.75
N VAL A 102 -4.16 16.42 -10.95
CA VAL A 102 -5.26 16.62 -10.02
C VAL A 102 -5.84 15.28 -9.60
N LEU A 103 -5.97 15.09 -8.29
CA LEU A 103 -6.55 13.90 -7.68
C LEU A 103 -7.74 14.33 -6.82
N LYS A 104 -8.89 13.69 -6.99
CA LYS A 104 -10.11 14.06 -6.28
C LYS A 104 -10.65 12.91 -5.45
N SER A 105 -11.10 13.26 -4.28
CA SER A 105 -11.92 12.42 -3.42
C SER A 105 -13.31 13.05 -3.21
N ALA A 106 -14.16 12.37 -2.48
CA ALA A 106 -15.43 12.96 -2.04
C ALA A 106 -15.26 14.14 -1.05
N LYS A 107 -14.07 14.31 -0.47
CA LYS A 107 -13.78 15.27 0.60
C LYS A 107 -12.88 16.42 0.17
N ALA A 108 -11.97 16.16 -0.77
CA ALA A 108 -10.90 17.11 -1.11
C ALA A 108 -10.39 16.94 -2.55
N GLU A 109 -9.70 17.96 -3.01
CA GLU A 109 -8.90 17.94 -4.24
C GLU A 109 -7.43 18.14 -3.86
N TYR A 110 -6.56 17.31 -4.42
CA TYR A 110 -5.12 17.32 -4.22
C TYR A 110 -4.42 17.60 -5.54
N GLN A 111 -3.35 18.37 -5.50
CA GLN A 111 -2.61 18.77 -6.68
C GLN A 111 -1.13 18.45 -6.54
N ALA A 112 -0.51 17.94 -7.60
CA ALA A 112 0.90 17.63 -7.63
C ALA A 112 1.52 17.82 -9.02
N ARG A 113 2.84 18.02 -9.05
CA ARG A 113 3.61 17.99 -10.31
C ARG A 113 3.80 16.56 -10.82
N ASN A 114 3.97 15.61 -9.92
CA ASN A 114 4.18 14.20 -10.24
C ASN A 114 3.29 13.30 -9.37
N VAL A 115 2.88 12.18 -9.93
CA VAL A 115 2.10 11.15 -9.21
C VAL A 115 2.80 9.81 -9.36
N ILE A 116 2.98 9.11 -8.23
CA ILE A 116 3.45 7.74 -8.19
C ILE A 116 2.26 6.84 -7.83
N ILE A 117 1.94 5.89 -8.70
CA ILE A 117 0.86 4.94 -8.47
C ILE A 117 1.46 3.69 -7.82
N ALA A 118 1.16 3.48 -6.55
CA ALA A 118 1.63 2.38 -5.72
C ALA A 118 0.46 1.64 -5.04
N THR A 119 -0.61 1.44 -5.79
CA THR A 119 -1.90 0.93 -5.28
C THR A 119 -1.91 -0.57 -5.00
N GLY A 120 -0.83 -1.26 -5.33
CA GLY A 120 -0.68 -2.70 -5.10
C GLY A 120 -1.58 -3.56 -5.98
N ALA A 121 -1.74 -4.79 -5.55
CA ALA A 121 -2.61 -5.77 -6.19
C ALA A 121 -3.42 -6.53 -5.13
N HIS A 122 -4.51 -7.12 -5.54
CA HIS A 122 -5.32 -7.99 -4.70
C HIS A 122 -5.56 -9.30 -5.44
N SER A 123 -5.43 -10.39 -4.73
CA SER A 123 -5.80 -11.72 -5.24
C SER A 123 -7.30 -11.74 -5.56
N ARG A 124 -7.68 -12.51 -6.57
CA ARG A 124 -9.08 -12.71 -6.91
C ARG A 124 -9.61 -13.89 -6.10
N PRO A 125 -10.58 -13.66 -5.20
CA PRO A 125 -11.21 -14.76 -4.46
C PRO A 125 -11.91 -15.72 -5.41
N ILE A 126 -11.94 -17.01 -5.02
CA ILE A 126 -12.69 -18.06 -5.73
C ILE A 126 -14.18 -17.91 -5.46
N GLY A 127 -14.54 -17.39 -4.28
CA GLY A 127 -15.91 -17.25 -3.80
C GLY A 127 -16.49 -18.54 -3.20
N CYS A 128 -15.65 -19.46 -2.78
CA CYS A 128 -16.11 -20.69 -2.14
C CYS A 128 -16.46 -20.46 -0.67
N LYS A 129 -17.29 -21.38 -0.13
CA LYS A 129 -17.69 -21.30 1.27
C LYS A 129 -16.47 -21.51 2.18
N GLY A 130 -16.30 -20.62 3.16
CA GLY A 130 -15.21 -20.67 4.13
C GLY A 130 -13.94 -19.92 3.68
N GLU A 131 -13.83 -19.50 2.42
CA GLU A 131 -12.63 -18.84 1.91
C GLU A 131 -12.20 -17.65 2.77
N ALA A 132 -13.10 -16.72 3.05
CA ALA A 132 -12.79 -15.55 3.86
C ALA A 132 -12.48 -15.90 5.34
N GLU A 133 -13.11 -16.96 5.87
CA GLU A 133 -12.90 -17.41 7.24
C GLU A 133 -11.53 -18.05 7.43
N PHE A 134 -11.07 -18.80 6.42
CA PHE A 134 -9.82 -19.56 6.45
C PHE A 134 -8.64 -18.84 5.77
N THR A 135 -8.83 -17.64 5.23
CA THR A 135 -7.72 -16.82 4.73
C THR A 135 -6.71 -16.55 5.84
N GLY A 136 -5.44 -16.94 5.62
CA GLY A 136 -4.39 -16.93 6.63
C GLY A 136 -4.44 -18.08 7.64
N LYS A 137 -5.39 -19.03 7.49
CA LYS A 137 -5.58 -20.18 8.40
C LYS A 137 -5.77 -21.50 7.65
N GLY A 138 -5.30 -21.57 6.41
CA GLY A 138 -5.45 -22.72 5.54
C GLY A 138 -5.80 -22.35 4.10
N VAL A 139 -6.24 -21.12 3.86
CA VAL A 139 -6.37 -20.54 2.51
C VAL A 139 -5.30 -19.48 2.35
N SER A 140 -4.40 -19.68 1.40
CA SER A 140 -3.36 -18.71 1.03
C SER A 140 -3.49 -18.30 -0.44
N TYR A 141 -2.98 -17.14 -0.76
CA TYR A 141 -2.85 -16.60 -2.12
C TYR A 141 -1.39 -16.36 -2.50
N CYS A 142 -0.44 -16.80 -1.68
CA CYS A 142 0.98 -16.61 -1.90
C CYS A 142 1.73 -17.83 -1.31
N ALA A 143 2.13 -18.76 -2.15
CA ALA A 143 2.90 -19.90 -1.68
C ALA A 143 4.29 -19.48 -1.19
N THR A 144 4.96 -18.56 -1.89
CA THR A 144 6.26 -18.02 -1.47
C THR A 144 6.21 -17.38 -0.07
N CYS A 145 5.02 -16.88 0.36
CA CYS A 145 4.85 -16.27 1.67
C CYS A 145 4.54 -17.33 2.75
N ASP A 146 3.72 -18.30 2.43
CA ASP A 146 3.03 -19.15 3.41
C ASP A 146 3.37 -20.64 3.29
N ALA A 147 4.08 -21.09 2.24
CA ALA A 147 4.30 -22.51 1.98
C ALA A 147 4.99 -23.23 3.16
N ASN A 148 5.90 -22.58 3.85
CA ASN A 148 6.61 -23.15 5.00
C ASN A 148 5.68 -23.58 6.13
N PHE A 149 4.51 -22.91 6.28
CA PHE A 149 3.52 -23.26 7.31
C PHE A 149 2.73 -24.51 6.97
N PHE A 150 2.83 -24.99 5.72
CA PHE A 150 2.10 -26.15 5.22
C PHE A 150 3.01 -27.33 4.84
N GLU A 151 4.26 -27.32 5.33
CA GLU A 151 5.18 -28.46 5.17
C GLU A 151 4.54 -29.72 5.75
N ASP A 152 4.63 -30.84 5.03
CA ASP A 152 4.00 -32.12 5.35
C ASP A 152 2.45 -32.16 5.30
N PHE A 153 1.78 -31.08 4.88
CA PHE A 153 0.34 -31.09 4.65
C PHE A 153 -0.01 -31.42 3.19
N GLU A 154 -1.19 -31.99 3.00
CA GLU A 154 -1.77 -32.11 1.66
C GLU A 154 -2.38 -30.77 1.27
N VAL A 155 -1.88 -30.18 0.20
CA VAL A 155 -2.32 -28.87 -0.30
C VAL A 155 -2.96 -29.01 -1.68
N TYR A 156 -3.95 -28.16 -1.94
CA TYR A 156 -4.64 -28.09 -3.23
C TYR A 156 -4.42 -26.71 -3.83
N VAL A 157 -3.91 -26.68 -5.06
CA VAL A 157 -3.77 -25.44 -5.84
C VAL A 157 -5.00 -25.28 -6.71
N VAL A 158 -5.67 -24.13 -6.61
CA VAL A 158 -6.87 -23.81 -7.37
C VAL A 158 -6.60 -22.67 -8.34
N GLY A 159 -6.61 -23.00 -9.62
CA GLY A 159 -6.38 -22.06 -10.70
C GLY A 159 -5.58 -22.67 -11.84
N GLY A 160 -5.40 -21.90 -12.90
CA GLY A 160 -4.63 -22.32 -14.09
C GLY A 160 -3.95 -21.12 -14.75
N GLY A 161 -3.83 -20.00 -14.04
CA GLY A 161 -3.04 -18.84 -14.45
C GLY A 161 -1.60 -18.94 -13.92
N ASP A 162 -0.78 -17.94 -14.26
CA ASP A 162 0.64 -17.89 -13.92
C ASP A 162 0.87 -18.09 -12.42
N SER A 163 0.15 -17.37 -11.55
CA SER A 163 0.28 -17.53 -10.11
C SER A 163 0.05 -18.95 -9.60
N ALA A 164 -0.94 -19.66 -10.17
CA ALA A 164 -1.24 -21.02 -9.74
C ALA A 164 -0.24 -22.08 -10.26
N VAL A 165 0.56 -21.73 -11.25
CA VAL A 165 1.56 -22.61 -11.87
C VAL A 165 2.96 -22.33 -11.32
N GLU A 166 3.24 -21.08 -10.97
CA GLU A 166 4.54 -20.66 -10.45
C GLU A 166 4.66 -20.87 -8.93
N GLU A 167 3.54 -20.86 -8.21
CA GLU A 167 3.47 -21.10 -6.77
C GLU A 167 3.12 -22.55 -6.43
#